data_118566c33e8e5e0e071d8ad81d7a1c6e
#
_entry.id   118566c33e8e5e0e071d8ad81d7a1c6e
#
_cell.length_a   1.000
_cell.length_b   1.000
_cell.length_c   1.000
_cell.angle_alpha   90.00
_cell.angle_beta   90.00
_cell.angle_gamma   90.00
#
_symmetry.space_group_name_H-M   'P 1'
#
loop_
_entity.id
_entity.type
_entity.pdbx_description
1 polymer ?
#
loop_
_entity_poly.entity_id
_entity_poly.type
_entity_poly.pdbx_seq_one_letter_code
_entity_poly.pdbx_strand_id
1 'polypeptide(L)'
;MLETMRQQDSIHRKAGSVHGCALFCGGDMLMFVEDVGRHNAIDSIAGWMAMHGVSGADKSFYTTGRLTSEMVMKAAQMGVPIIVSRNGVTAMGHELAARLGMTLFGRAANRHFLCYTGAERFDSEPDPQRAAVRVVKA
;
A
#
# COMPACT_ATOMS: atom_id res chain seq x y z
N MET A 1 0.69 -7.39 7.92
CA MET A 1 0.96 -6.02 7.42
C MET A 1 0.50 -4.92 8.37
N LEU A 2 -0.80 -4.65 8.54
CA LEU A 2 -1.25 -3.51 9.38
C LEU A 2 -0.79 -3.60 10.83
N GLU A 3 -0.78 -4.78 11.42
CA GLU A 3 -0.27 -4.98 12.78
C GLU A 3 1.23 -4.71 12.87
N THR A 4 2.01 -5.19 11.91
CA THR A 4 3.46 -4.92 11.81
C THR A 4 3.73 -3.42 11.73
N MET A 5 2.95 -2.70 10.88
CA MET A 5 3.06 -1.25 10.76
C MET A 5 2.67 -0.50 12.04
N ARG A 6 1.74 -1.03 12.83
CA ARG A 6 1.36 -0.45 14.14
C ARG A 6 2.46 -0.60 15.18
N GLN A 7 3.23 -1.68 15.12
CA GLN A 7 4.33 -1.96 16.06
C GLN A 7 5.64 -1.30 15.64
N GLN A 8 5.75 -0.89 14.36
CA GLN A 8 6.95 -0.23 13.84
C GLN A 8 7.20 1.09 14.57
N ASP A 9 8.42 1.28 15.07
CA ASP A 9 8.85 2.59 15.54
C ASP A 9 8.91 3.56 14.37
N SER A 10 8.26 4.71 14.50
CA SER A 10 7.95 5.56 13.36
C SER A 10 7.91 7.03 13.77
N ILE A 11 8.65 7.86 13.04
CA ILE A 11 8.61 9.33 13.15
C ILE A 11 7.23 9.84 12.75
N HIS A 12 6.60 9.23 11.74
CA HIS A 12 5.23 9.56 11.33
C HIS A 12 4.25 9.44 12.51
N ARG A 13 4.39 8.39 13.31
CA ARG A 13 3.55 8.18 14.49
C ARG A 13 3.81 9.17 15.62
N LYS A 14 5.07 9.58 15.78
CA LYS A 14 5.50 10.50 16.84
C LYS A 14 5.20 11.96 16.52
N ALA A 15 5.42 12.36 15.28
CA ALA A 15 5.41 13.77 14.87
C ALA A 15 4.44 14.09 13.74
N GLY A 16 3.95 13.10 12.98
CA GLY A 16 3.02 13.30 11.85
C GLY A 16 3.60 14.04 10.65
N SER A 17 4.87 14.38 10.68
CA SER A 17 5.53 15.29 9.70
C SER A 17 6.18 14.57 8.52
N VAL A 18 6.15 13.24 8.50
CA VAL A 18 6.74 12.40 7.45
C VAL A 18 5.74 11.37 6.95
N HIS A 19 6.03 10.78 5.79
CA HIS A 19 5.32 9.62 5.27
C HIS A 19 6.13 8.35 5.50
N GLY A 20 5.48 7.29 5.99
CA GLY A 20 6.07 5.96 6.10
C GLY A 20 5.63 5.09 4.93
N CYS A 21 6.58 4.41 4.30
CA CYS A 21 6.36 3.42 3.25
C CYS A 21 7.06 2.12 3.60
N ALA A 22 6.46 1.00 3.23
CA ALA A 22 7.04 -0.31 3.48
C ALA A 22 6.75 -1.30 2.34
N LEU A 23 7.71 -2.18 2.09
CA LEU A 23 7.59 -3.30 1.17
C LEU A 23 7.40 -4.58 1.98
N PHE A 24 6.43 -5.39 1.58
CA PHE A 24 6.11 -6.67 2.21
C PHE A 24 6.16 -7.83 1.22
N CYS A 25 6.58 -8.99 1.72
CA CYS A 25 6.38 -10.27 1.05
C CYS A 25 5.52 -11.14 1.98
N GLY A 26 4.30 -11.46 1.55
CA GLY A 26 3.33 -12.09 2.45
C GLY A 26 3.09 -11.23 3.69
N GLY A 27 3.35 -11.77 4.88
CA GLY A 27 3.24 -11.04 6.15
C GLY A 27 4.52 -10.32 6.59
N ASP A 28 5.65 -10.59 5.93
CA ASP A 28 6.98 -10.14 6.36
C ASP A 28 7.33 -8.78 5.75
N MET A 29 7.75 -7.84 6.59
CA MET A 29 8.24 -6.54 6.15
C MET A 29 9.70 -6.65 5.73
N LEU A 30 9.98 -6.38 4.44
CA LEU A 30 11.32 -6.42 3.87
C LEU A 30 12.08 -5.12 4.03
N MET A 31 11.37 -4.01 3.92
CA MET A 31 11.95 -2.67 4.02
C MET A 31 10.93 -1.67 4.52
N PHE A 32 11.39 -0.72 5.32
CA PHE A 32 10.62 0.43 5.81
C PHE A 32 11.43 1.71 5.61
N VAL A 33 10.79 2.71 5.04
CA VAL A 33 11.40 4.04 4.79
C VAL A 33 10.44 5.12 5.23
N GLU A 34 10.97 6.13 5.92
CA GLU A 34 10.25 7.37 6.21
C GLU A 34 10.94 8.54 5.52
N ASP A 35 10.14 9.42 4.92
CA ASP A 35 10.60 10.65 4.28
C ASP A 35 9.50 11.72 4.37
N VAL A 36 9.88 13.00 4.30
CA VAL A 36 8.92 14.11 4.26
C VAL A 36 8.03 14.06 3.01
N GLY A 37 8.52 13.47 1.92
CA GLY A 37 7.81 13.26 0.67
C GLY A 37 7.50 11.79 0.42
N ARG A 38 6.21 11.45 0.26
CA ARG A 38 5.80 10.07 -0.07
C ARG A 38 6.46 9.54 -1.35
N HIS A 39 6.75 10.43 -2.31
CA HIS A 39 7.42 10.07 -3.56
C HIS A 39 8.88 9.68 -3.33
N ASN A 40 9.59 10.39 -2.46
CA ASN A 40 10.96 10.03 -2.08
C ASN A 40 11.00 8.67 -1.37
N ALA A 41 10.03 8.41 -0.49
CA ALA A 41 9.97 7.13 0.23
C ALA A 41 9.74 5.93 -0.71
N ILE A 42 8.81 6.03 -1.66
CA ILE A 42 8.60 4.95 -2.64
C ILE A 42 9.80 4.79 -3.58
N ASP A 43 10.42 5.89 -4.02
CA ASP A 43 11.60 5.86 -4.89
C ASP A 43 12.80 5.22 -4.19
N SER A 44 12.96 5.45 -2.89
CA SER A 44 14.00 4.79 -2.09
C SER A 44 13.81 3.27 -2.05
N ILE A 45 12.57 2.80 -1.87
CA ILE A 45 12.24 1.38 -1.91
C ILE A 45 12.47 0.80 -3.31
N ALA A 46 12.03 1.51 -4.35
CA ALA A 46 12.25 1.10 -5.75
C ALA A 46 13.74 0.97 -6.08
N GLY A 47 14.55 1.93 -5.66
CA GLY A 47 16.00 1.91 -5.80
C GLY A 47 16.63 0.73 -5.07
N TRP A 48 16.22 0.46 -3.84
CA TRP A 48 16.68 -0.68 -3.08
C TRP A 48 16.33 -2.00 -3.77
N MET A 49 15.08 -2.15 -4.27
CA MET A 49 14.67 -3.33 -5.02
C MET A 49 15.55 -3.55 -6.27
N ALA A 50 15.81 -2.48 -7.03
CA ALA A 50 16.64 -2.55 -8.24
C ALA A 50 18.07 -2.98 -7.92
N MET A 51 18.67 -2.40 -6.88
CA MET A 51 20.05 -2.72 -6.47
C MET A 51 20.22 -4.14 -5.95
N HIS A 52 19.17 -4.73 -5.39
CA HIS A 52 19.21 -6.08 -4.79
C HIS A 52 18.53 -7.15 -5.67
N GLY A 53 18.08 -6.79 -6.88
CA GLY A 53 17.41 -7.71 -7.79
C GLY A 53 16.09 -8.28 -7.24
N VAL A 54 15.37 -7.49 -6.42
CA VAL A 54 14.13 -7.92 -5.79
C VAL A 54 12.95 -7.71 -6.75
N SER A 55 12.26 -8.81 -7.12
CA SER A 55 11.03 -8.74 -7.91
C SER A 55 9.86 -8.20 -7.10
N GLY A 56 9.01 -7.39 -7.73
CA GLY A 56 7.79 -6.87 -7.12
C GLY A 56 6.58 -7.80 -7.22
N ALA A 57 6.64 -8.83 -8.06
CA ALA A 57 5.47 -9.62 -8.48
C ALA A 57 4.69 -10.29 -7.34
N ASP A 58 5.37 -10.69 -6.28
CA ASP A 58 4.81 -11.32 -5.08
C ASP A 58 4.81 -10.38 -3.86
N LYS A 59 4.98 -9.06 -4.12
CA LYS A 59 5.08 -8.06 -3.05
C LYS A 59 3.81 -7.25 -2.90
N SER A 60 3.66 -6.65 -1.74
CA SER A 60 2.69 -5.59 -1.49
C SER A 60 3.39 -4.38 -0.89
N PHE A 61 2.90 -3.21 -1.26
CA PHE A 61 3.45 -1.92 -0.84
C PHE A 61 2.47 -1.21 0.09
N TYR A 62 2.97 -0.73 1.21
CA TYR A 62 2.21 0.07 2.18
C TYR A 62 2.69 1.51 2.17
N THR A 63 1.76 2.46 2.30
CA THR A 63 2.08 3.88 2.49
C THR A 63 1.11 4.57 3.45
N THR A 64 1.59 5.54 4.20
CA THR A 64 0.74 6.47 4.95
C THR A 64 0.20 7.60 4.08
N GLY A 65 0.75 7.80 2.87
CA GLY A 65 0.34 8.83 1.93
C GLY A 65 -0.88 8.45 1.10
N ARG A 66 -1.50 9.46 0.47
CA ARG A 66 -2.60 9.24 -0.49
C ARG A 66 -2.10 8.47 -1.72
N LEU A 67 -2.97 7.64 -2.30
CA LEU A 67 -2.72 6.96 -3.57
C LEU A 67 -3.15 7.86 -4.73
N THR A 68 -2.21 8.62 -5.24
CA THR A 68 -2.35 9.41 -6.47
C THR A 68 -1.98 8.55 -7.69
N SER A 69 -2.31 9.03 -8.90
CA SER A 69 -1.90 8.35 -10.14
C SER A 69 -0.38 8.13 -10.22
N GLU A 70 0.42 9.07 -9.73
CA GLU A 70 1.88 8.93 -9.69
C GLU A 70 2.34 7.80 -8.76
N MET A 71 1.74 7.68 -7.57
CA MET A 71 2.04 6.57 -6.65
C MET A 71 1.66 5.22 -7.26
N VAL A 72 0.52 5.15 -7.94
CA VAL A 72 0.09 3.95 -8.67
C VAL A 72 1.05 3.61 -9.81
N MET A 73 1.48 4.60 -10.61
CA MET A 73 2.46 4.40 -11.68
C MET A 73 3.79 3.85 -11.14
N LYS A 74 4.31 4.46 -10.08
CA LYS A 74 5.57 4.02 -9.47
C LYS A 74 5.49 2.58 -8.97
N ALA A 75 4.43 2.22 -8.28
CA ALA A 75 4.22 0.84 -7.84
C ALA A 75 4.08 -0.14 -9.01
N ALA A 76 3.40 0.25 -10.08
CA ALA A 76 3.31 -0.54 -11.32
C ALA A 76 4.68 -0.76 -11.96
N GLN A 77 5.52 0.29 -12.03
CA GLN A 77 6.90 0.19 -12.53
C GLN A 77 7.79 -0.70 -11.67
N MET A 78 7.55 -0.72 -10.35
CA MET A 78 8.20 -1.66 -9.43
C MET A 78 7.71 -3.11 -9.61
N GLY A 79 6.67 -3.33 -10.40
CA GLY A 79 6.02 -4.63 -10.59
C GLY A 79 5.17 -5.08 -9.39
N VAL A 80 4.85 -4.18 -8.46
CA VAL A 80 4.09 -4.50 -7.25
C VAL A 80 2.59 -4.44 -7.54
N PRO A 81 1.85 -5.55 -7.42
CA PRO A 81 0.45 -5.61 -7.81
C PRO A 81 -0.53 -5.10 -6.76
N ILE A 82 -0.12 -4.97 -5.52
CA ILE A 82 -0.99 -4.64 -4.37
C ILE A 82 -0.45 -3.43 -3.63
N ILE A 83 -1.29 -2.41 -3.49
CA ILE A 83 -0.95 -1.22 -2.71
C ILE A 83 -1.96 -1.04 -1.58
N VAL A 84 -1.45 -0.77 -0.39
CA VAL A 84 -2.23 -0.50 0.82
C VAL A 84 -1.90 0.90 1.33
N SER A 85 -2.90 1.74 1.48
CA SER A 85 -2.73 3.08 2.04
C SER A 85 -3.56 3.29 3.30
N ARG A 86 -2.95 3.94 4.27
CA ARG A 86 -3.69 4.46 5.44
C ARG A 86 -4.65 5.59 5.04
N ASN A 87 -4.38 6.25 3.92
CA ASN A 87 -5.13 7.39 3.41
C ASN A 87 -6.06 6.99 2.27
N GLY A 88 -6.66 7.97 1.60
CA GLY A 88 -7.56 7.75 0.47
C GLY A 88 -6.84 7.63 -0.86
N VAL A 89 -7.65 7.42 -1.90
CA VAL A 89 -7.25 7.29 -3.31
C VAL A 89 -7.83 8.47 -4.09
N THR A 90 -7.07 9.04 -5.02
CA THR A 90 -7.60 10.06 -5.94
C THR A 90 -8.38 9.38 -7.08
N ALA A 91 -9.30 10.11 -7.73
CA ALA A 91 -10.05 9.58 -8.87
C ALA A 91 -9.12 9.05 -9.97
N MET A 92 -8.08 9.80 -10.34
CA MET A 92 -7.10 9.35 -11.35
C MET A 92 -6.30 8.13 -10.89
N GLY A 93 -5.93 8.07 -9.62
CA GLY A 93 -5.23 6.89 -9.05
C GLY A 93 -6.09 5.64 -9.10
N HIS A 94 -7.37 5.78 -8.77
CA HIS A 94 -8.36 4.70 -8.86
C HIS A 94 -8.52 4.19 -10.31
N GLU A 95 -8.77 5.11 -11.26
CA GLU A 95 -8.94 4.77 -12.67
C GLU A 95 -7.71 4.06 -13.24
N LEU A 96 -6.52 4.61 -12.97
CA LEU A 96 -5.27 4.03 -13.46
C LEU A 96 -5.03 2.62 -12.90
N ALA A 97 -5.25 2.41 -11.60
CA ALA A 97 -5.10 1.11 -10.98
C ALA A 97 -6.07 0.07 -11.55
N ALA A 98 -7.33 0.46 -11.80
CA ALA A 98 -8.31 -0.41 -12.43
C ALA A 98 -7.85 -0.83 -13.83
N ARG A 99 -7.35 0.12 -14.64
CA ARG A 99 -6.83 -0.15 -16.00
C ARG A 99 -5.59 -1.04 -15.99
N LEU A 100 -4.72 -0.90 -14.99
CA LEU A 100 -3.50 -1.71 -14.84
C LEU A 100 -3.74 -3.07 -14.15
N GLY A 101 -4.97 -3.35 -13.72
CA GLY A 101 -5.30 -4.57 -13.00
C GLY A 101 -4.67 -4.66 -11.60
N MET A 102 -4.36 -3.53 -10.99
CA MET A 102 -3.77 -3.49 -9.63
C MET A 102 -4.85 -3.55 -8.56
N THR A 103 -4.49 -4.05 -7.39
CA THR A 103 -5.36 -4.06 -6.22
C THR A 103 -5.01 -2.91 -5.27
N LEU A 104 -5.98 -2.04 -5.00
CA LEU A 104 -5.83 -0.92 -4.10
C LEU A 104 -6.69 -1.06 -2.85
N PHE A 105 -6.04 -0.96 -1.72
CA PHE A 105 -6.69 -0.79 -0.43
C PHE A 105 -6.39 0.61 0.12
N GLY A 106 -7.41 1.30 0.55
CA GLY A 106 -7.25 2.60 1.21
C GLY A 106 -8.01 2.66 2.52
N ARG A 107 -7.81 3.76 3.24
CA ARG A 107 -8.35 3.93 4.60
C ARG A 107 -7.99 2.76 5.52
N ALA A 108 -6.86 2.12 5.26
CA ALA A 108 -6.40 0.96 6.00
C ALA A 108 -5.83 1.39 7.35
N ALA A 109 -6.71 1.53 8.33
CA ALA A 109 -6.40 1.88 9.69
C ALA A 109 -7.08 0.90 10.66
N ASN A 110 -6.36 0.43 11.64
CA ASN A 110 -6.83 -0.54 12.61
C ASN A 110 -7.35 -1.84 11.94
N ARG A 111 -8.64 -2.12 12.08
CA ARG A 111 -9.29 -3.32 11.54
C ARG A 111 -10.15 -3.04 10.30
N HIS A 112 -10.16 -1.80 9.82
CA HIS A 112 -11.01 -1.37 8.71
C HIS A 112 -10.16 -0.95 7.52
N PHE A 113 -10.63 -1.27 6.33
CA PHE A 113 -10.06 -0.81 5.07
C PHE A 113 -11.16 -0.79 4.00
N LEU A 114 -10.90 -0.07 2.92
CA LEU A 114 -11.72 -0.06 1.72
C LEU A 114 -10.94 -0.70 0.58
N CYS A 115 -11.53 -1.67 -0.11
CA CYS A 115 -11.00 -2.20 -1.35
C CYS A 115 -11.54 -1.34 -2.51
N TYR A 116 -10.68 -0.58 -3.17
CA TYR A 116 -11.06 0.31 -4.27
C TYR A 116 -11.03 -0.41 -5.61
N THR A 117 -10.05 -1.28 -5.86
CA THR A 117 -9.88 -2.05 -7.08
C THR A 117 -9.38 -3.45 -6.77
N GLY A 118 -9.65 -4.43 -7.63
CA GLY A 118 -9.14 -5.79 -7.50
C GLY A 118 -9.84 -6.62 -6.41
N ALA A 119 -11.07 -6.28 -6.05
CA ALA A 119 -11.83 -6.98 -5.00
C ALA A 119 -12.07 -8.47 -5.34
N GLU A 120 -12.14 -8.81 -6.61
CA GLU A 120 -12.31 -10.18 -7.10
C GLU A 120 -11.11 -11.09 -6.80
N ARG A 121 -9.96 -10.50 -6.48
CA ARG A 121 -8.72 -11.21 -6.08
C ARG A 121 -8.53 -11.26 -4.57
N PHE A 122 -9.43 -10.64 -3.83
CA PHE A 122 -9.36 -10.65 -2.37
C PHE A 122 -10.04 -11.90 -1.83
N ASP A 123 -9.23 -12.80 -1.28
CA ASP A 123 -9.72 -13.97 -0.56
C ASP A 123 -10.04 -13.56 0.89
N SER A 124 -11.34 -13.50 1.19
CA SER A 124 -11.82 -13.26 2.55
C SER A 124 -12.29 -14.58 3.14
N GLU A 125 -11.53 -15.16 4.03
CA GLU A 125 -12.10 -16.20 4.88
C GLU A 125 -13.29 -15.63 5.67
N PRO A 126 -14.46 -16.29 5.64
CA PRO A 126 -15.61 -15.85 6.38
C PRO A 126 -15.36 -16.02 7.89
N ASP A 127 -14.86 -14.98 8.51
CA ASP A 127 -14.82 -14.87 9.97
C ASP A 127 -16.06 -14.08 10.41
N PRO A 128 -17.02 -14.71 11.08
CA PRO A 128 -18.25 -14.04 11.52
C PRO A 128 -17.99 -12.88 12.50
N GLN A 129 -16.78 -12.74 13.03
CA GLN A 129 -16.36 -11.65 13.90
C GLN A 129 -15.58 -10.55 13.16
N ARG A 130 -15.27 -10.71 11.88
CA ARG A 130 -14.56 -9.70 11.07
C ARG A 130 -15.54 -8.70 10.48
N ALA A 131 -15.17 -7.43 10.54
CA ALA A 131 -15.88 -6.38 9.81
C ALA A 131 -15.88 -6.68 8.30
N ALA A 132 -17.03 -6.49 7.66
CA ALA A 132 -17.20 -6.74 6.23
C ALA A 132 -16.24 -5.87 5.39
N VAL A 133 -15.66 -6.47 4.37
CA VAL A 133 -14.90 -5.73 3.35
C VAL A 133 -15.86 -4.81 2.61
N ARG A 134 -15.54 -3.52 2.59
CA ARG A 134 -16.30 -2.54 1.82
C ARG A 134 -15.66 -2.39 0.44
N VAL A 135 -16.38 -2.76 -0.59
CA VAL A 135 -15.97 -2.55 -1.98
C VAL A 135 -16.53 -1.20 -2.45
N VAL A 136 -15.64 -0.32 -2.88
CA VAL A 136 -16.01 0.95 -3.50
C VAL A 136 -16.08 0.71 -4.99
N LYS A 137 -17.29 0.79 -5.53
CA LYS A 137 -17.50 0.78 -6.98
C LYS A 137 -17.13 2.17 -7.55
N ALA A 138 -16.45 2.14 -8.66
CA ALA A 138 -16.13 3.36 -9.40
C ALA A 138 -17.39 4.06 -9.91
#